data_ffd35fa646412ad024d2e463c68ee551
#
_entry.id   ffd35fa646412ad024d2e463c68ee551
#
_cell.length_a   1.000
_cell.length_b   1.000
_cell.length_c   1.000
_cell.angle_alpha   90.00
_cell.angle_beta   90.00
_cell.angle_gamma   90.00
#
_symmetry.space_group_name_H-M   'P 1'
#
loop_
_entity.id
_entity.type
_entity.pdbx_description
1 polymer ?
#
loop_
_entity_poly.entity_id
_entity_poly.type
_entity_poly.pdbx_seq_one_letter_code
_entity_poly.pdbx_strand_id
1 'polypeptide(L)'
;TTSIDPVPDIAGICGIEEMWLHVDASYGGVAAVSPEYRHVLRGIERADSLVVNPHKWLFTPIDCSAFYTRRPDVLKRAFSLVPEYLVTREQDDVVNLMDYGVQLGRRFRALKLWMVIRAFGAEGLAARIERHCELARTFGHWVASDAEWELSAPVPFSLVCFRYAPSGLSEPERDRANAEILQRVNESGEVYLSHTRLNGAFVLRLAIGNIRTEARHVARAWELLREAAAHGHALSPAE
;
A
#
# COMPACT_ATOMS: atom_id res chain seq x y z
N THR A 1 -5.71 -5.37 -1.24
CA THR A 1 -5.10 -6.71 -1.08
C THR A 1 -3.60 -6.72 -1.35
N THR A 2 -3.04 -5.64 -1.90
CA THR A 2 -1.64 -5.59 -2.36
C THR A 2 -1.31 -6.65 -3.42
N SER A 3 -2.24 -6.95 -4.32
CA SER A 3 -2.02 -7.84 -5.46
C SER A 3 -0.86 -7.33 -6.33
N ILE A 4 -0.15 -8.27 -6.94
CA ILE A 4 0.95 -7.97 -7.88
C ILE A 4 0.46 -8.40 -9.26
N ASP A 5 0.37 -7.43 -10.18
CA ASP A 5 -0.08 -7.66 -11.54
C ASP A 5 1.05 -8.27 -12.41
N PRO A 6 0.72 -9.10 -13.42
CA PRO A 6 1.68 -9.68 -14.35
C PRO A 6 2.13 -8.64 -15.39
N VAL A 7 2.87 -7.62 -14.94
CA VAL A 7 3.29 -6.48 -15.78
C VAL A 7 3.96 -6.90 -17.09
N PRO A 8 4.81 -7.95 -17.15
CA PRO A 8 5.41 -8.40 -18.43
C PRO A 8 4.37 -8.80 -19.49
N ASP A 9 3.31 -9.50 -19.06
CA ASP A 9 2.26 -9.98 -19.97
C ASP A 9 1.37 -8.81 -20.43
N ILE A 10 0.97 -7.94 -19.48
CA ILE A 10 0.22 -6.71 -19.75
C ILE A 10 1.00 -5.81 -20.73
N ALA A 11 2.31 -5.64 -20.50
CA ALA A 11 3.18 -4.86 -21.39
C ALA A 11 3.27 -5.46 -22.80
N GLY A 12 3.13 -6.80 -22.93
CA GLY A 12 3.03 -7.47 -24.23
C GLY A 12 1.80 -7.02 -25.00
N ILE A 13 0.64 -7.03 -24.34
CA ILE A 13 -0.63 -6.59 -24.92
C ILE A 13 -0.61 -5.10 -25.25
N CYS A 14 -0.19 -4.26 -24.30
CA CYS A 14 -0.10 -2.81 -24.52
C CYS A 14 0.79 -2.45 -25.71
N GLY A 15 1.88 -3.21 -25.93
CA GLY A 15 2.77 -2.98 -27.07
C GLY A 15 2.15 -3.37 -28.42
N ILE A 16 1.29 -4.39 -28.46
CA ILE A 16 0.58 -4.80 -29.68
C ILE A 16 -0.56 -3.81 -30.01
N GLU A 17 -1.29 -3.39 -28.97
CA GLU A 17 -2.45 -2.52 -29.11
C GLU A 17 -2.10 -1.02 -29.07
N GLU A 18 -0.81 -0.67 -29.05
CA GLU A 18 -0.29 0.70 -28.96
C GLU A 18 -0.89 1.50 -27.79
N MET A 19 -1.18 0.84 -26.66
CA MET A 19 -1.76 1.45 -25.46
C MET A 19 -0.69 1.97 -24.52
N TRP A 20 -0.99 3.07 -23.83
CA TRP A 20 -0.17 3.58 -22.74
C TRP A 20 -0.23 2.65 -21.54
N LEU A 21 0.92 2.13 -21.09
CA LEU A 21 1.01 1.35 -19.87
C LEU A 21 1.45 2.23 -18.70
N HIS A 22 0.54 2.41 -17.74
CA HIS A 22 0.85 3.00 -16.44
C HIS A 22 0.90 1.90 -15.37
N VAL A 23 1.95 1.89 -14.55
CA VAL A 23 2.06 0.97 -13.40
C VAL A 23 1.86 1.75 -12.10
N ASP A 24 0.77 1.45 -11.39
CA ASP A 24 0.55 1.96 -10.03
C ASP A 24 1.26 1.06 -9.01
N ALA A 25 2.51 1.38 -8.72
CA ALA A 25 3.30 0.76 -7.67
C ALA A 25 3.36 1.63 -6.40
N SER A 26 2.33 2.44 -6.18
CA SER A 26 2.32 3.48 -5.13
C SER A 26 2.56 2.95 -3.72
N TYR A 27 2.17 1.71 -3.42
CA TYR A 27 2.45 1.04 -2.16
C TYR A 27 3.61 0.06 -2.27
N GLY A 28 3.46 -0.98 -3.10
CA GLY A 28 4.40 -2.10 -3.17
C GLY A 28 5.72 -1.80 -3.87
N GLY A 29 5.77 -0.75 -4.70
CA GLY A 29 6.98 -0.43 -5.47
C GLY A 29 8.22 -0.17 -4.63
N VAL A 30 8.04 0.35 -3.40
CA VAL A 30 9.16 0.58 -2.47
C VAL A 30 9.77 -0.72 -1.95
N ALA A 31 9.07 -1.85 -2.02
CA ALA A 31 9.60 -3.14 -1.61
C ALA A 31 10.80 -3.58 -2.46
N ALA A 32 10.90 -3.08 -3.69
CA ALA A 32 12.04 -3.37 -4.58
C ALA A 32 13.39 -2.83 -4.08
N VAL A 33 13.43 -2.04 -3.00
CA VAL A 33 14.69 -1.69 -2.32
C VAL A 33 15.35 -2.95 -1.73
N SER A 34 14.55 -3.94 -1.30
CA SER A 34 15.03 -5.26 -0.91
C SER A 34 15.28 -6.13 -2.14
N PRO A 35 16.45 -6.82 -2.21
CA PRO A 35 16.71 -7.81 -3.26
C PRO A 35 15.65 -8.91 -3.34
N GLU A 36 15.09 -9.35 -2.20
CA GLU A 36 14.05 -10.38 -2.11
C GLU A 36 12.80 -9.97 -2.90
N TYR A 37 12.43 -8.68 -2.86
CA TYR A 37 11.19 -8.17 -3.44
C TYR A 37 11.37 -7.46 -4.80
N ARG A 38 12.57 -7.44 -5.39
CA ARG A 38 12.79 -6.79 -6.72
C ARG A 38 11.93 -7.36 -7.82
N HIS A 39 11.56 -8.62 -7.70
CA HIS A 39 10.71 -9.31 -8.68
C HIS A 39 9.33 -8.64 -8.86
N VAL A 40 8.84 -7.89 -7.87
CA VAL A 40 7.52 -7.22 -7.93
C VAL A 40 7.46 -6.11 -8.97
N LEU A 41 8.61 -5.60 -9.39
CA LEU A 41 8.74 -4.59 -10.44
C LEU A 41 9.24 -5.16 -11.77
N ARG A 42 9.21 -6.48 -11.96
CA ARG A 42 9.62 -7.10 -13.24
C ARG A 42 8.73 -6.56 -14.37
N GLY A 43 9.34 -6.14 -15.48
CA GLY A 43 8.63 -5.63 -16.65
C GLY A 43 8.32 -4.14 -16.65
N ILE A 44 8.60 -3.41 -15.54
CA ILE A 44 8.36 -1.96 -15.48
C ILE A 44 9.20 -1.17 -16.48
N GLU A 45 10.32 -1.71 -16.95
CA GLU A 45 11.13 -1.11 -18.01
C GLU A 45 10.38 -0.97 -19.34
N ARG A 46 9.23 -1.64 -19.48
CA ARG A 46 8.34 -1.54 -20.64
C ARG A 46 7.18 -0.57 -20.42
N ALA A 47 6.95 -0.10 -19.19
CA ALA A 47 5.89 0.84 -18.89
C ALA A 47 6.23 2.25 -19.41
N ASP A 48 5.21 3.00 -19.84
CA ASP A 48 5.34 4.41 -20.22
C ASP A 48 5.44 5.32 -18.99
N SER A 49 4.79 4.92 -17.90
CA SER A 49 4.85 5.64 -16.63
C SER A 49 4.69 4.72 -15.43
N LEU A 50 5.24 5.16 -14.28
CA LEU A 50 5.24 4.46 -13.00
C LEU A 50 5.02 5.47 -11.87
N VAL A 51 4.19 5.13 -10.90
CA VAL A 51 4.09 5.88 -9.65
C VAL A 51 4.54 5.04 -8.45
N VAL A 52 5.33 5.66 -7.57
CA VAL A 52 5.73 5.11 -6.28
C VAL A 52 5.51 6.18 -5.22
N ASN A 53 4.93 5.82 -4.08
CA ASN A 53 4.64 6.78 -3.01
C ASN A 53 5.54 6.53 -1.78
N PRO A 54 6.71 7.19 -1.68
CA PRO A 54 7.57 7.09 -0.50
C PRO A 54 6.86 7.42 0.82
N HIS A 55 5.83 8.27 0.78
CA HIS A 55 5.04 8.61 1.96
C HIS A 55 4.11 7.51 2.46
N LYS A 56 3.94 6.40 1.71
CA LYS A 56 3.17 5.23 2.16
C LYS A 56 4.04 4.29 2.99
N TRP A 57 4.99 3.62 2.36
CA TRP A 57 5.72 2.53 3.01
C TRP A 57 7.26 2.69 2.98
N LEU A 58 7.77 3.83 2.49
CA LEU A 58 9.19 4.19 2.60
C LEU A 58 9.43 5.23 3.70
N PHE A 59 8.55 5.28 4.70
CA PHE A 59 8.68 6.05 5.94
C PHE A 59 8.90 7.56 5.74
N THR A 60 8.59 8.07 4.56
CA THR A 60 8.71 9.50 4.25
C THR A 60 7.44 10.23 4.73
N PRO A 61 7.55 11.36 5.45
CA PRO A 61 6.38 12.12 5.86
C PRO A 61 5.51 12.55 4.68
N ILE A 62 4.19 12.55 4.86
CA ILE A 62 3.20 12.99 3.86
C ILE A 62 3.45 14.48 3.54
N ASP A 63 3.44 14.87 2.30
CA ASP A 63 3.23 14.10 1.09
C ASP A 63 4.54 13.95 0.30
N CYS A 64 4.75 12.78 -0.29
CA CYS A 64 5.84 12.53 -1.22
C CYS A 64 5.46 11.40 -2.17
N SER A 65 5.15 11.74 -3.41
CA SER A 65 4.89 10.80 -4.49
C SER A 65 5.93 11.00 -5.59
N ALA A 66 6.51 9.93 -6.08
CA ALA A 66 7.46 9.94 -7.19
C ALA A 66 6.77 9.37 -8.43
N PHE A 67 6.72 10.17 -9.47
CA PHE A 67 6.21 9.78 -10.77
C PHE A 67 7.37 9.69 -11.75
N TYR A 68 7.47 8.59 -12.45
CA TYR A 68 8.49 8.33 -13.45
C TYR A 68 7.81 8.15 -14.81
N THR A 69 8.41 8.70 -15.87
CA THR A 69 7.95 8.48 -17.23
C THR A 69 9.11 8.39 -18.21
N ARG A 70 8.95 7.57 -19.23
CA ARG A 70 9.84 7.51 -20.38
C ARG A 70 9.51 8.56 -21.44
N ARG A 71 8.35 9.23 -21.29
CA ARG A 71 7.77 10.16 -22.25
C ARG A 71 7.51 11.54 -21.62
N PRO A 72 8.58 12.24 -21.14
CA PRO A 72 8.41 13.55 -20.50
C PRO A 72 7.83 14.62 -21.44
N ASP A 73 8.05 14.49 -22.74
CA ASP A 73 7.48 15.36 -23.78
C ASP A 73 5.94 15.32 -23.80
N VAL A 74 5.35 14.16 -23.54
CA VAL A 74 3.89 14.01 -23.49
C VAL A 74 3.32 14.78 -22.30
N LEU A 75 3.99 14.71 -21.15
CA LEU A 75 3.57 15.50 -19.98
C LEU A 75 3.66 16.99 -20.23
N LYS A 76 4.77 17.47 -20.81
CA LYS A 76 4.91 18.88 -21.18
C LYS A 76 3.78 19.32 -22.08
N ARG A 77 3.48 18.58 -23.15
CA ARG A 77 2.36 18.94 -24.06
C ARG A 77 1.00 18.95 -23.37
N ALA A 78 0.80 18.07 -22.36
CA ALA A 78 -0.48 17.98 -21.65
C ALA A 78 -0.67 19.06 -20.57
N PHE A 79 0.40 19.48 -19.90
CA PHE A 79 0.31 20.32 -18.71
C PHE A 79 0.96 21.69 -18.83
N SER A 80 1.84 21.93 -19.82
CA SER A 80 2.49 23.22 -19.96
C SER A 80 1.49 24.29 -20.36
N LEU A 81 1.22 25.20 -19.43
CA LEU A 81 0.50 26.44 -19.63
C LEU A 81 1.44 27.56 -19.17
N VAL A 82 2.30 28.04 -20.08
CA VAL A 82 3.29 29.06 -19.76
C VAL A 82 2.73 30.44 -20.12
N PRO A 83 2.22 31.21 -19.12
CA PRO A 83 1.86 32.61 -19.33
C PRO A 83 3.09 33.41 -19.77
N GLU A 84 2.89 34.41 -20.59
CA GLU A 84 3.98 35.23 -21.19
C GLU A 84 4.95 35.80 -20.14
N TYR A 85 4.46 36.19 -18.96
CA TYR A 85 5.28 36.72 -17.86
C TYR A 85 6.20 35.68 -17.17
N LEU A 86 6.02 34.38 -17.44
CA LEU A 86 6.87 33.31 -16.93
C LEU A 86 7.91 32.84 -17.96
N VAL A 87 7.87 33.37 -19.17
CA VAL A 87 8.86 33.04 -20.21
C VAL A 87 10.15 33.77 -19.88
N THR A 88 11.22 32.99 -19.59
CA THR A 88 12.56 33.53 -19.34
C THR A 88 13.52 33.09 -20.45
N ARG A 89 14.67 33.77 -20.55
CA ARG A 89 15.71 33.46 -21.55
C ARG A 89 16.37 32.11 -21.28
N GLU A 90 16.33 31.65 -20.00
CA GLU A 90 16.94 30.40 -19.51
C GLU A 90 15.97 29.22 -19.60
N GLN A 91 14.80 29.40 -20.20
CA GLN A 91 13.74 28.37 -20.22
C GLN A 91 14.18 27.06 -20.88
N ASP A 92 15.08 27.12 -21.86
CA ASP A 92 15.58 25.94 -22.55
C ASP A 92 16.76 25.27 -21.83
N ASP A 93 17.39 25.97 -20.88
CA ASP A 93 18.55 25.49 -20.13
C ASP A 93 18.17 24.85 -18.79
N VAL A 94 16.90 24.97 -18.37
CA VAL A 94 16.42 24.48 -17.06
C VAL A 94 15.21 23.57 -17.20
N VAL A 95 15.02 22.69 -16.20
CA VAL A 95 13.82 21.86 -16.08
C VAL A 95 12.78 22.60 -15.23
N ASN A 96 11.77 23.17 -15.88
CA ASN A 96 10.65 23.81 -15.20
C ASN A 96 9.64 22.75 -14.77
N LEU A 97 9.63 22.41 -13.48
CA LEU A 97 8.76 21.35 -12.95
C LEU A 97 7.26 21.67 -13.05
N MET A 98 6.89 22.93 -13.20
CA MET A 98 5.49 23.34 -13.44
C MET A 98 4.93 22.79 -14.75
N ASP A 99 5.80 22.53 -15.74
CA ASP A 99 5.39 22.01 -17.06
C ASP A 99 4.95 20.55 -17.02
N TYR A 100 5.17 19.85 -15.91
CA TYR A 100 4.91 18.41 -15.76
C TYR A 100 3.68 18.09 -14.90
N GLY A 101 2.85 19.06 -14.58
CA GLY A 101 1.67 18.85 -13.76
C GLY A 101 0.85 20.12 -13.56
N VAL A 102 -0.26 20.00 -12.85
CA VAL A 102 -1.22 21.10 -12.66
C VAL A 102 -0.75 22.20 -11.69
N GLN A 103 0.31 21.97 -10.93
CA GLN A 103 0.77 22.89 -9.89
C GLN A 103 1.86 23.81 -10.40
N LEU A 104 1.64 25.11 -10.35
CA LEU A 104 2.66 26.13 -10.64
C LEU A 104 3.77 26.11 -9.58
N GLY A 105 3.41 26.31 -8.32
CA GLY A 105 4.35 26.28 -7.20
C GLY A 105 4.54 24.85 -6.68
N ARG A 106 5.80 24.43 -6.49
CA ARG A 106 6.16 23.06 -6.05
C ARG A 106 6.88 23.11 -4.70
N ARG A 107 6.45 22.26 -3.76
CA ARG A 107 7.22 22.01 -2.53
C ARG A 107 8.48 21.20 -2.84
N PHE A 108 9.55 21.45 -2.11
CA PHE A 108 10.78 20.65 -2.20
C PHE A 108 10.63 19.30 -1.45
N ARG A 109 9.78 18.43 -2.00
CA ARG A 109 9.48 17.11 -1.40
C ARG A 109 10.67 16.17 -1.40
N ALA A 110 11.58 16.31 -2.36
CA ALA A 110 12.76 15.46 -2.46
C ALA A 110 13.68 15.56 -1.24
N LEU A 111 13.71 16.70 -0.54
CA LEU A 111 14.56 16.88 0.64
C LEU A 111 14.22 15.87 1.76
N LYS A 112 12.94 15.70 2.08
CA LYS A 112 12.55 14.75 3.13
C LYS A 112 12.77 13.29 2.73
N LEU A 113 12.60 12.95 1.44
CA LEU A 113 12.97 11.63 0.92
C LEU A 113 14.48 11.41 1.03
N TRP A 114 15.28 12.40 0.64
CA TRP A 114 16.73 12.35 0.77
C TRP A 114 17.16 12.14 2.22
N MET A 115 16.54 12.86 3.18
CA MET A 115 16.82 12.70 4.62
C MET A 115 16.52 11.27 5.09
N VAL A 116 15.40 10.68 4.68
CA VAL A 116 15.06 9.29 5.02
C VAL A 116 16.08 8.31 4.45
N ILE A 117 16.46 8.46 3.18
CA ILE A 117 17.47 7.61 2.54
C ILE A 117 18.83 7.78 3.24
N ARG A 118 19.22 9.01 3.59
CA ARG A 118 20.48 9.26 4.30
C ARG A 118 20.48 8.72 5.73
N ALA A 119 19.34 8.77 6.42
CA ALA A 119 19.23 8.29 7.80
C ALA A 119 19.29 6.77 7.92
N PHE A 120 18.68 6.04 6.98
CA PHE A 120 18.57 4.58 7.06
C PHE A 120 19.46 3.80 6.09
N GLY A 121 19.89 4.41 5.00
CA GLY A 121 20.58 3.74 3.90
C GLY A 121 19.67 2.74 3.17
N ALA A 122 20.18 2.16 2.07
CA ALA A 122 19.42 1.17 1.31
C ALA A 122 19.20 -0.12 2.12
N GLU A 123 20.23 -0.61 2.79
CA GLU A 123 20.17 -1.82 3.63
C GLU A 123 19.23 -1.66 4.81
N GLY A 124 19.28 -0.51 5.50
CA GLY A 124 18.38 -0.25 6.62
C GLY A 124 16.92 -0.08 6.23
N LEU A 125 16.63 0.42 5.03
CA LEU A 125 15.27 0.47 4.47
C LEU A 125 14.79 -0.92 4.05
N ALA A 126 15.64 -1.70 3.36
CA ALA A 126 15.34 -3.07 2.96
C ALA A 126 14.99 -3.94 4.19
N ALA A 127 15.85 -3.95 5.20
CA ALA A 127 15.63 -4.73 6.43
C ALA A 127 14.31 -4.39 7.13
N ARG A 128 13.88 -3.12 7.13
CA ARG A 128 12.59 -2.72 7.71
C ARG A 128 11.39 -3.21 6.90
N ILE A 129 11.48 -3.16 5.58
CA ILE A 129 10.42 -3.68 4.70
C ILE A 129 10.32 -5.19 4.83
N GLU A 130 11.44 -5.91 4.81
CA GLU A 130 11.51 -7.35 5.04
C GLU A 130 10.89 -7.73 6.38
N ARG A 131 11.24 -6.99 7.44
CA ARG A 131 10.67 -7.20 8.77
C ARG A 131 9.16 -7.01 8.81
N HIS A 132 8.62 -5.99 8.12
CA HIS A 132 7.17 -5.79 8.03
C HIS A 132 6.48 -6.95 7.29
N CYS A 133 7.09 -7.46 6.23
CA CYS A 133 6.58 -8.63 5.51
C CYS A 133 6.61 -9.89 6.38
N GLU A 134 7.67 -10.11 7.17
CA GLU A 134 7.74 -11.21 8.13
C GLU A 134 6.63 -11.14 9.18
N LEU A 135 6.40 -9.96 9.75
CA LEU A 135 5.32 -9.75 10.72
C LEU A 135 3.94 -10.03 10.11
N ALA A 136 3.73 -9.62 8.85
CA ALA A 136 2.48 -9.90 8.14
C ALA A 136 2.31 -11.40 7.87
N ARG A 137 3.37 -12.10 7.44
CA ARG A 137 3.33 -13.56 7.26
C ARG A 137 3.04 -14.30 8.58
N THR A 138 3.66 -13.85 9.67
CA THR A 138 3.42 -14.41 11.02
C THR A 138 1.96 -14.24 11.43
N PHE A 139 1.42 -13.03 11.28
CA PHE A 139 0.01 -12.75 11.56
C PHE A 139 -0.92 -13.57 10.65
N GLY A 140 -0.62 -13.64 9.35
CA GLY A 140 -1.37 -14.47 8.41
C GLY A 140 -1.38 -15.95 8.77
N HIS A 141 -0.26 -16.46 9.33
CA HIS A 141 -0.19 -17.83 9.84
C HIS A 141 -1.10 -18.03 11.07
N TRP A 142 -1.14 -17.07 11.99
CA TRP A 142 -2.06 -17.17 13.15
C TRP A 142 -3.52 -17.20 12.69
N VAL A 143 -3.90 -16.32 11.76
CA VAL A 143 -5.24 -16.31 11.16
C VAL A 143 -5.58 -17.66 10.52
N ALA A 144 -4.68 -18.21 9.70
CA ALA A 144 -4.91 -19.46 8.98
C ALA A 144 -4.92 -20.69 9.89
N SER A 145 -4.36 -20.58 11.10
CA SER A 145 -4.30 -21.68 12.08
C SER A 145 -5.48 -21.69 13.05
N ASP A 146 -6.32 -20.65 13.04
CA ASP A 146 -7.49 -20.53 13.90
C ASP A 146 -8.76 -20.89 13.11
N ALA A 147 -9.54 -21.86 13.61
CA ALA A 147 -10.70 -22.40 12.90
C ALA A 147 -11.85 -21.40 12.71
N GLU A 148 -11.87 -20.32 13.47
CA GLU A 148 -12.90 -19.28 13.39
C GLU A 148 -12.51 -18.10 12.49
N TRP A 149 -11.29 -18.12 11.94
CA TRP A 149 -10.76 -17.05 11.12
C TRP A 149 -10.30 -17.54 9.75
N GLU A 150 -10.36 -16.68 8.74
CA GLU A 150 -9.89 -17.02 7.40
C GLU A 150 -9.11 -15.88 6.76
N LEU A 151 -8.12 -16.23 5.94
CA LEU A 151 -7.45 -15.29 5.05
C LEU A 151 -8.33 -15.03 3.83
N SER A 152 -8.58 -13.76 3.53
CA SER A 152 -9.40 -13.35 2.38
C SER A 152 -8.57 -13.07 1.12
N ALA A 153 -7.24 -13.03 1.22
CA ALA A 153 -6.32 -12.84 0.11
C ALA A 153 -4.91 -13.35 0.47
N PRO A 154 -4.03 -13.63 -0.53
CA PRO A 154 -2.60 -13.86 -0.29
C PRO A 154 -1.92 -12.69 0.41
N VAL A 155 -0.81 -12.96 1.10
CA VAL A 155 -0.02 -11.98 1.86
C VAL A 155 1.35 -11.75 1.17
N PRO A 156 1.40 -11.04 0.04
CA PRO A 156 2.66 -10.84 -0.68
C PRO A 156 3.57 -9.80 -0.03
N PHE A 157 3.00 -8.88 0.76
CA PHE A 157 3.70 -7.79 1.44
C PHE A 157 3.33 -7.68 2.91
N SER A 158 3.23 -6.47 3.43
CA SER A 158 2.95 -6.18 4.84
C SER A 158 1.48 -5.87 5.14
N LEU A 159 0.57 -6.26 4.25
CA LEU A 159 -0.87 -6.15 4.43
C LEU A 159 -1.51 -7.53 4.50
N VAL A 160 -2.30 -7.79 5.54
CA VAL A 160 -3.10 -9.00 5.68
C VAL A 160 -4.58 -8.65 5.57
N CYS A 161 -5.28 -9.31 4.65
CA CYS A 161 -6.73 -9.25 4.49
C CYS A 161 -7.33 -10.54 5.07
N PHE A 162 -8.23 -10.42 6.04
CA PHE A 162 -8.75 -11.54 6.78
C PHE A 162 -10.13 -11.23 7.34
N ARG A 163 -10.83 -12.25 7.83
CA ARG A 163 -12.14 -12.05 8.48
C ARG A 163 -12.40 -13.12 9.54
N TYR A 164 -13.23 -12.80 10.50
CA TYR A 164 -13.87 -13.75 11.41
C TYR A 164 -14.97 -14.48 10.65
N ALA A 165 -14.89 -15.80 10.61
CA ALA A 165 -15.75 -16.64 9.77
C ALA A 165 -16.11 -17.97 10.46
N PRO A 166 -16.67 -17.96 11.70
CA PRO A 166 -17.01 -19.19 12.39
C PRO A 166 -18.06 -19.99 11.64
N SER A 167 -18.05 -21.31 11.82
CA SER A 167 -19.07 -22.19 11.28
C SER A 167 -20.45 -21.84 11.89
N GLY A 168 -21.47 -21.78 11.04
CA GLY A 168 -22.84 -21.52 11.47
C GLY A 168 -23.36 -20.09 11.25
N LEU A 169 -22.49 -19.11 11.04
CA LEU A 169 -22.94 -17.76 10.67
C LEU A 169 -23.15 -17.65 9.15
N SER A 170 -24.28 -17.04 8.75
CA SER A 170 -24.53 -16.63 7.37
C SER A 170 -23.61 -15.47 6.96
N GLU A 171 -23.44 -15.22 5.66
CA GLU A 171 -22.58 -14.11 5.17
C GLU A 171 -22.98 -12.74 5.72
N PRO A 172 -24.29 -12.35 5.80
CA PRO A 172 -24.66 -11.10 6.43
C PRO A 172 -24.34 -11.01 7.93
N GLU A 173 -24.39 -12.14 8.65
CA GLU A 173 -24.01 -12.20 10.07
C GLU A 173 -22.51 -12.07 10.26
N ARG A 174 -21.70 -12.74 9.40
CA ARG A 174 -20.24 -12.58 9.38
C ARG A 174 -19.85 -11.12 9.10
N ASP A 175 -20.50 -10.47 8.14
CA ASP A 175 -20.25 -9.05 7.83
C ASP A 175 -20.52 -8.15 9.03
N ARG A 176 -21.64 -8.36 9.75
CA ARG A 176 -21.96 -7.60 10.97
C ARG A 176 -20.94 -7.87 12.08
N ALA A 177 -20.62 -9.14 12.35
CA ALA A 177 -19.64 -9.50 13.36
C ALA A 177 -18.28 -8.87 13.10
N ASN A 178 -17.80 -8.90 11.85
CA ASN A 178 -16.52 -8.27 11.48
C ASN A 178 -16.54 -6.75 11.62
N ALA A 179 -17.66 -6.08 11.31
CA ALA A 179 -17.81 -4.64 11.52
C ALA A 179 -17.77 -4.28 13.02
N GLU A 180 -18.44 -5.08 13.88
CA GLU A 180 -18.42 -4.88 15.34
C GLU A 180 -17.03 -5.16 15.94
N ILE A 181 -16.36 -6.23 15.49
CA ILE A 181 -14.95 -6.53 15.89
C ILE A 181 -14.05 -5.36 15.54
N LEU A 182 -14.13 -4.84 14.31
CA LEU A 182 -13.34 -3.68 13.86
C LEU A 182 -13.56 -2.47 14.76
N GLN A 183 -14.83 -2.17 15.05
CA GLN A 183 -15.19 -1.03 15.89
C GLN A 183 -14.57 -1.16 17.27
N ARG A 184 -14.78 -2.29 17.96
CA ARG A 184 -14.25 -2.55 19.31
C ARG A 184 -12.73 -2.47 19.36
N VAL A 185 -12.05 -3.09 18.38
CA VAL A 185 -10.58 -3.06 18.30
C VAL A 185 -10.08 -1.62 18.13
N ASN A 186 -10.71 -0.83 17.26
CA ASN A 186 -10.31 0.57 17.06
C ASN A 186 -10.66 1.46 18.25
N GLU A 187 -11.76 1.21 18.95
CA GLU A 187 -12.16 1.91 20.18
C GLU A 187 -11.22 1.65 21.36
N SER A 188 -10.46 0.55 21.34
CA SER A 188 -9.43 0.29 22.36
C SER A 188 -8.33 1.37 22.39
N GLY A 189 -8.09 2.05 21.27
CA GLY A 189 -7.02 3.03 21.11
C GLY A 189 -5.61 2.44 21.06
N GLU A 190 -5.46 1.10 21.21
CA GLU A 190 -4.15 0.43 21.19
C GLU A 190 -3.66 0.13 19.77
N VAL A 191 -4.58 -0.23 18.87
CA VAL A 191 -4.31 -0.51 17.46
C VAL A 191 -5.39 0.10 16.58
N TYR A 192 -5.06 0.34 15.31
CA TYR A 192 -6.02 0.80 14.32
C TYR A 192 -5.99 -0.10 13.09
N LEU A 193 -7.11 -0.71 12.76
CA LEU A 193 -7.31 -1.49 11.56
C LEU A 193 -8.27 -0.77 10.60
N SER A 194 -8.18 -1.12 9.34
CA SER A 194 -9.13 -0.69 8.31
C SER A 194 -9.92 -1.89 7.78
N HIS A 195 -10.86 -1.63 6.87
CA HIS A 195 -11.61 -2.67 6.18
C HIS A 195 -11.68 -2.41 4.68
N THR A 196 -12.16 -3.41 3.97
CA THR A 196 -12.56 -3.31 2.56
C THR A 196 -13.67 -4.32 2.29
N ARG A 197 -14.19 -4.32 1.06
CA ARG A 197 -15.04 -5.41 0.57
C ARG A 197 -14.33 -6.18 -0.51
N LEU A 198 -14.30 -7.51 -0.39
CA LEU A 198 -13.81 -8.42 -1.40
C LEU A 198 -14.93 -9.37 -1.81
N ASN A 199 -15.27 -9.37 -3.09
CA ASN A 199 -16.40 -10.16 -3.63
C ASN A 199 -17.71 -9.96 -2.84
N GLY A 200 -17.95 -8.73 -2.37
CA GLY A 200 -19.12 -8.37 -1.57
C GLY A 200 -18.97 -8.57 -0.05
N ALA A 201 -18.05 -9.41 0.41
CA ALA A 201 -17.82 -9.71 1.82
C ALA A 201 -17.03 -8.59 2.53
N PHE A 202 -17.40 -8.29 3.78
CA PHE A 202 -16.66 -7.37 4.65
C PHE A 202 -15.36 -8.03 5.14
N VAL A 203 -14.22 -7.40 4.89
CA VAL A 203 -12.90 -7.93 5.17
C VAL A 203 -12.08 -6.94 5.99
N LEU A 204 -11.50 -7.42 7.08
CA LEU A 204 -10.57 -6.68 7.92
C LEU A 204 -9.19 -6.57 7.25
N ARG A 205 -8.49 -5.48 7.51
CA ARG A 205 -7.15 -5.24 6.97
C ARG A 205 -6.19 -4.81 8.07
N LEU A 206 -5.16 -5.61 8.30
CA LEU A 206 -4.01 -5.25 9.11
C LEU A 206 -2.88 -4.79 8.18
N ALA A 207 -2.59 -3.48 8.18
CA ALA A 207 -1.53 -2.88 7.38
C ALA A 207 -0.32 -2.52 8.27
N ILE A 208 0.79 -3.23 8.10
CA ILE A 208 2.02 -3.03 8.86
C ILE A 208 2.92 -2.07 8.07
N GLY A 209 2.86 -0.79 8.41
CA GLY A 209 3.61 0.25 7.68
C GLY A 209 4.29 1.29 8.57
N ASN A 210 4.03 1.28 9.89
CA ASN A 210 4.67 2.18 10.81
C ASN A 210 6.09 1.69 11.15
N ILE A 211 7.08 2.57 11.02
CA ILE A 211 8.51 2.26 11.25
C ILE A 211 8.82 1.69 12.64
N ARG A 212 7.93 1.93 13.62
CA ARG A 212 8.07 1.47 15.01
C ARG A 212 7.29 0.19 15.29
N THR A 213 6.65 -0.43 14.29
CA THR A 213 5.90 -1.66 14.51
C THR A 213 6.85 -2.82 14.81
N GLU A 214 6.58 -3.50 15.92
CA GLU A 214 7.31 -4.67 16.42
C GLU A 214 6.36 -5.86 16.58
N ALA A 215 6.92 -7.06 16.80
CA ALA A 215 6.16 -8.30 17.00
C ALA A 215 5.10 -8.20 18.10
N ARG A 216 5.42 -7.50 19.20
CA ARG A 216 4.48 -7.29 20.32
C ARG A 216 3.21 -6.53 19.92
N HIS A 217 3.33 -5.56 19.00
CA HIS A 217 2.17 -4.78 18.53
C HIS A 217 1.25 -5.65 17.65
N VAL A 218 1.84 -6.51 16.82
CA VAL A 218 1.09 -7.45 15.99
C VAL A 218 0.43 -8.53 16.83
N ALA A 219 1.13 -9.04 17.87
CA ALA A 219 0.57 -9.98 18.83
C ALA A 219 -0.62 -9.36 19.60
N ARG A 220 -0.45 -8.10 20.07
CA ARG A 220 -1.54 -7.40 20.75
C ARG A 220 -2.75 -7.18 19.87
N ALA A 221 -2.54 -6.86 18.58
CA ALA A 221 -3.64 -6.78 17.62
C ALA A 221 -4.41 -8.10 17.49
N TRP A 222 -3.70 -9.23 17.47
CA TRP A 222 -4.32 -10.55 17.42
C TRP A 222 -5.13 -10.86 18.68
N GLU A 223 -4.59 -10.56 19.87
CA GLU A 223 -5.29 -10.71 21.14
C GLU A 223 -6.60 -9.91 21.15
N LEU A 224 -6.55 -8.60 20.81
CA LEU A 224 -7.72 -7.74 20.77
C LEU A 224 -8.79 -8.22 19.78
N LEU A 225 -8.39 -8.75 18.63
CA LEU A 225 -9.31 -9.31 17.66
C LEU A 225 -10.05 -10.53 18.23
N ARG A 226 -9.34 -11.44 18.90
CA ARG A 226 -9.93 -12.63 19.53
C ARG A 226 -10.82 -12.26 20.73
N GLU A 227 -10.38 -11.31 21.56
CA GLU A 227 -11.19 -10.78 22.67
C GLU A 227 -12.51 -10.16 22.14
N ALA A 228 -12.43 -9.35 21.06
CA ALA A 228 -13.60 -8.72 20.46
C ALA A 228 -14.58 -9.75 19.84
N ALA A 229 -14.06 -10.80 19.21
CA ALA A 229 -14.86 -11.89 18.65
C ALA A 229 -15.60 -12.68 19.73
N ALA A 230 -14.93 -13.03 20.83
CA ALA A 230 -15.51 -13.77 21.95
C ALA A 230 -16.68 -13.01 22.63
N HIS A 231 -16.57 -11.67 22.72
CA HIS A 231 -17.67 -10.85 23.28
C HIS A 231 -18.90 -10.79 22.36
N GLY A 232 -18.71 -10.90 21.02
CA GLY A 232 -19.83 -10.93 20.07
C GLY A 232 -20.69 -12.20 20.20
N HIS A 233 -20.08 -13.35 20.52
CA HIS A 233 -20.78 -14.61 20.74
C HIS A 233 -21.61 -14.64 22.04
N ALA A 234 -21.20 -13.89 23.06
CA ALA A 234 -21.90 -13.86 24.35
C ALA A 234 -23.24 -13.06 24.32
N LEU A 235 -23.49 -12.29 23.24
CA LEU A 235 -24.67 -11.43 23.10
C LEU A 235 -25.73 -11.98 22.13
N SER A 236 -25.54 -13.15 21.53
CA SER A 236 -26.57 -13.86 20.76
C SER A 236 -27.16 -14.95 21.67
N PRO A 237 -28.30 -14.73 22.35
CA PRO A 237 -29.01 -15.83 23.01
C PRO A 237 -29.51 -16.78 21.92
N ALA A 238 -29.26 -18.08 22.11
CA ALA A 238 -29.95 -19.11 21.33
C ALA A 238 -31.47 -18.88 21.48
N GLU A 239 -32.15 -18.53 20.40
CA GLU A 239 -33.59 -18.73 20.26
C GLU A 239 -33.91 -20.13 19.79
#